data_bceb7d689042036b179324823409de04
#
_entry.id   bceb7d689042036b179324823409de04
#
_cell.length_a   1.000
_cell.length_b   1.000
_cell.length_c   1.000
_cell.angle_alpha   90.00
_cell.angle_beta   90.00
_cell.angle_gamma   90.00
#
_symmetry.space_group_name_H-M   'P 1'
#
loop_
_entity.id
_entity.type
_entity.pdbx_description
1 polymer ?
#
loop_
_entity_poly.entity_id
_entity_poly.type
_entity_poly.pdbx_seq_one_letter_code
_entity_poly.pdbx_strand_id
1 'polypeptide(L)'
;MSLNQEELFQKLLEQVGLQHEERYTPYFYQAKVLKVTVHKVSKCWHFHLQFQDILPFEVYQNLSEKMQLAFHSISNVKLTIETLQPVLTVEKLEHYWAAAVKLSEVSSPLCDKPFREQFPLLNGKKIQFHVENEVVKGHLMNQYLPPVEEAYASLGFPKFKIEPIIDEEAHLKKIAEFQAKKEESETLLA
;
A
#
# COMPACT_ATOMS: atom_id res chain seq x y z
N MET A 1 -5.00 35.73 13.51
CA MET A 1 -4.37 34.56 14.14
C MET A 1 -4.27 33.42 13.15
N SER A 2 -3.10 32.86 12.98
CA SER A 2 -2.92 31.64 12.20
C SER A 2 -3.49 30.45 12.97
N LEU A 3 -4.22 29.59 12.28
CA LEU A 3 -4.71 28.33 12.84
C LEU A 3 -3.55 27.38 13.09
N ASN A 4 -3.60 26.63 14.20
CA ASN A 4 -2.63 25.57 14.40
C ASN A 4 -2.96 24.36 13.50
N GLN A 5 -2.06 23.39 13.42
CA GLN A 5 -2.18 22.26 12.51
C GLN A 5 -3.37 21.33 12.84
N GLU A 6 -3.73 21.22 14.11
CA GLU A 6 -4.91 20.46 14.54
C GLU A 6 -6.21 21.16 14.13
N GLU A 7 -6.28 22.49 14.31
CA GLU A 7 -7.43 23.28 13.89
C GLU A 7 -7.63 23.26 12.37
N LEU A 8 -6.54 23.27 11.61
CA LEU A 8 -6.58 23.10 10.16
C LEU A 8 -7.19 21.76 9.77
N PHE A 9 -6.86 20.70 10.47
CA PHE A 9 -7.45 19.39 10.22
C PHE A 9 -8.95 19.37 10.52
N GLN A 10 -9.38 19.99 11.62
CA GLN A 10 -10.80 20.12 11.94
C GLN A 10 -11.56 20.90 10.87
N LYS A 11 -10.98 21.97 10.36
CA LYS A 11 -11.57 22.72 9.24
C LYS A 11 -11.62 21.90 7.95
N LEU A 12 -10.61 21.08 7.70
CA LEU A 12 -10.65 20.15 6.57
C LEU A 12 -11.82 19.18 6.68
N LEU A 13 -12.05 18.62 7.86
CA LEU A 13 -13.20 17.73 8.11
C LEU A 13 -14.54 18.43 7.85
N GLU A 14 -14.67 19.68 8.26
CA GLU A 14 -15.86 20.49 7.98
C GLU A 14 -16.08 20.63 6.47
N GLN A 15 -15.04 20.97 5.73
CA GLN A 15 -15.12 21.16 4.28
C GLN A 15 -15.48 19.90 3.51
N VAL A 16 -15.03 18.75 3.97
CA VAL A 16 -15.31 17.47 3.32
C VAL A 16 -16.54 16.76 3.88
N GLY A 17 -17.19 17.32 4.90
CA GLY A 17 -18.42 16.79 5.45
C GLY A 17 -18.26 15.62 6.43
N LEU A 18 -17.09 15.49 7.05
CA LEU A 18 -16.78 14.42 8.00
C LEU A 18 -16.73 14.87 9.46
N GLN A 19 -17.05 16.13 9.77
CA GLN A 19 -16.94 16.68 11.11
C GLN A 19 -17.88 16.02 12.14
N HIS A 20 -18.95 15.38 11.71
CA HIS A 20 -19.93 14.71 12.57
C HIS A 20 -19.86 13.19 12.57
N GLU A 21 -18.84 12.63 11.93
CA GLU A 21 -18.63 11.17 11.92
C GLU A 21 -17.97 10.72 13.23
N GLU A 22 -18.78 10.47 14.25
CA GLU A 22 -18.30 10.10 15.59
C GLU A 22 -17.48 8.82 15.60
N ARG A 23 -17.79 7.88 14.70
CA ARG A 23 -17.04 6.62 14.56
C ARG A 23 -15.58 6.82 14.16
N TYR A 24 -15.23 7.96 13.57
CA TYR A 24 -13.86 8.29 13.17
C TYR A 24 -13.09 9.06 14.24
N THR A 25 -13.72 9.50 15.30
CA THR A 25 -13.11 10.30 16.37
C THR A 25 -11.83 9.66 16.94
N PRO A 26 -11.78 8.34 17.24
CA PRO A 26 -10.55 7.72 17.76
C PRO A 26 -9.38 7.81 16.78
N TYR A 27 -9.65 7.71 15.48
CA TYR A 27 -8.63 7.73 14.44
C TYR A 27 -8.13 9.13 14.13
N PHE A 28 -8.97 10.13 14.30
CA PHE A 28 -8.67 11.54 14.03
C PHE A 28 -8.21 12.31 15.27
N TYR A 29 -8.06 11.62 16.40
CA TYR A 29 -7.57 12.24 17.63
C TYR A 29 -6.16 12.81 17.42
N GLN A 30 -6.00 14.11 17.71
CA GLN A 30 -4.76 14.85 17.50
C GLN A 30 -4.22 14.81 16.06
N ALA A 31 -5.07 14.55 15.09
CA ALA A 31 -4.69 14.59 13.68
C ALA A 31 -4.34 16.02 13.27
N LYS A 32 -3.39 16.15 12.35
CA LYS A 32 -2.85 17.45 11.91
C LYS A 32 -2.77 17.55 10.40
N VAL A 33 -2.98 18.75 9.88
CA VAL A 33 -2.52 19.13 8.55
C VAL A 33 -1.14 19.72 8.71
N LEU A 34 -0.11 18.99 8.28
CA LEU A 34 1.27 19.44 8.40
C LEU A 34 1.59 20.53 7.38
N LYS A 35 1.12 20.33 6.16
CA LYS A 35 1.38 21.26 5.07
C LYS A 35 0.43 20.97 3.90
N VAL A 36 0.14 22.01 3.12
CA VAL A 36 -0.56 21.88 1.84
C VAL A 36 0.31 22.53 0.77
N THR A 37 0.66 21.76 -0.25
CA THR A 37 1.43 22.26 -1.39
C THR A 37 0.52 22.37 -2.60
N VAL A 38 0.49 23.55 -3.22
CA VAL A 38 -0.31 23.81 -4.41
C VAL A 38 0.60 23.85 -5.62
N HIS A 39 0.44 22.90 -6.54
CA HIS A 39 1.14 22.85 -7.79
C HIS A 39 0.28 23.50 -8.88
N LYS A 40 0.54 24.75 -9.20
CA LYS A 40 -0.29 25.55 -10.12
C LYS A 40 -0.32 24.99 -11.54
N VAL A 41 0.81 24.50 -12.04
CA VAL A 41 0.94 23.99 -13.41
C VAL A 41 0.15 22.68 -13.58
N SER A 42 0.33 21.74 -12.68
CA SER A 42 -0.35 20.44 -12.71
C SER A 42 -1.75 20.48 -12.12
N LYS A 43 -2.15 21.62 -11.54
CA LYS A 43 -3.43 21.78 -10.81
C LYS A 43 -3.62 20.69 -9.77
N CYS A 44 -2.58 20.42 -8.97
CA CYS A 44 -2.59 19.42 -7.92
C CYS A 44 -2.42 20.07 -6.55
N TRP A 45 -3.30 19.75 -5.64
CA TRP A 45 -3.18 20.11 -4.23
C TRP A 45 -2.70 18.88 -3.47
N HIS A 46 -1.54 19.01 -2.86
CA HIS A 46 -0.92 17.93 -2.09
C HIS A 46 -1.04 18.22 -0.59
N PHE A 47 -1.85 17.43 0.09
CA PHE A 47 -2.06 17.52 1.54
C PHE A 47 -1.14 16.54 2.26
N HIS A 48 -0.37 17.06 3.21
CA HIS A 48 0.43 16.26 4.13
C HIS A 48 -0.29 16.19 5.47
N LEU A 49 -0.81 15.03 5.82
CA LEU A 49 -1.59 14.79 7.04
C LEU A 49 -0.79 13.94 8.02
N GLN A 50 -1.03 14.14 9.31
CA GLN A 50 -0.41 13.34 10.37
C GLN A 50 -1.49 12.73 11.26
N PHE A 51 -1.37 11.44 11.53
CA PHE A 51 -2.23 10.70 12.43
C PHE A 51 -1.39 9.97 13.48
N GLN A 52 -2.02 9.47 14.54
CA GLN A 52 -1.33 8.71 15.59
C GLN A 52 -0.89 7.33 15.08
N ASP A 53 -1.76 6.63 14.38
CA ASP A 53 -1.53 5.31 13.81
C ASP A 53 -2.06 5.24 12.39
N ILE A 54 -1.76 4.15 11.70
CA ILE A 54 -2.27 3.85 10.36
C ILE A 54 -3.81 3.84 10.43
N LEU A 55 -4.46 4.60 9.56
CA LEU A 55 -5.92 4.60 9.48
C LEU A 55 -6.43 3.24 9.01
N PRO A 56 -7.57 2.75 9.53
CA PRO A 56 -8.27 1.67 8.86
C PRO A 56 -8.51 2.01 7.39
N PHE A 57 -8.37 1.05 6.50
CA PHE A 57 -8.47 1.31 5.05
C PHE A 57 -9.79 1.98 4.66
N GLU A 58 -10.89 1.56 5.27
CA GLU A 58 -12.19 2.18 5.05
C GLU A 58 -12.20 3.67 5.39
N VAL A 59 -11.57 4.05 6.49
CA VAL A 59 -11.45 5.46 6.91
C VAL A 59 -10.61 6.26 5.93
N TYR A 60 -9.46 5.72 5.55
CA TYR A 60 -8.59 6.34 4.54
C TYR A 60 -9.33 6.52 3.21
N GLN A 61 -9.99 5.49 2.73
CA GLN A 61 -10.71 5.51 1.46
C GLN A 61 -11.81 6.57 1.49
N ASN A 62 -12.61 6.61 2.54
CA ASN A 62 -13.68 7.58 2.69
C ASN A 62 -13.14 9.02 2.76
N LEU A 63 -12.08 9.24 3.53
CA LEU A 63 -11.42 10.55 3.60
C LEU A 63 -10.90 10.98 2.23
N SER A 64 -10.19 10.10 1.54
CA SER A 64 -9.63 10.37 0.22
C SER A 64 -10.70 10.69 -0.82
N GLU A 65 -11.77 9.92 -0.86
CA GLU A 65 -12.89 10.14 -1.77
C GLU A 65 -13.62 11.47 -1.47
N LYS A 66 -13.87 11.76 -0.21
CA LYS A 66 -14.51 13.02 0.21
C LYS A 66 -13.65 14.22 -0.12
N MET A 67 -12.34 14.14 0.06
CA MET A 67 -11.42 15.22 -0.32
C MET A 67 -11.41 15.41 -1.84
N GLN A 68 -11.37 14.33 -2.60
CA GLN A 68 -11.38 14.38 -4.06
C GLN A 68 -12.68 15.05 -4.57
N LEU A 69 -13.82 14.72 -3.98
CA LEU A 69 -15.10 15.33 -4.33
C LEU A 69 -15.18 16.82 -3.94
N ALA A 70 -14.68 17.19 -2.76
CA ALA A 70 -14.73 18.56 -2.28
C ALA A 70 -13.86 19.51 -3.11
N PHE A 71 -12.74 19.04 -3.63
CA PHE A 71 -11.75 19.87 -4.33
C PHE A 71 -11.63 19.57 -5.83
N HIS A 72 -12.41 18.66 -6.38
CA HIS A 72 -12.28 18.22 -7.78
C HIS A 72 -12.45 19.35 -8.80
N SER A 73 -13.29 20.33 -8.52
CA SER A 73 -13.56 21.48 -9.41
C SER A 73 -12.35 22.41 -9.53
N ILE A 74 -11.43 22.35 -8.59
CA ILE A 74 -10.26 23.24 -8.51
C ILE A 74 -8.99 22.50 -8.95
N SER A 75 -8.83 21.25 -8.55
CA SER A 75 -7.57 20.51 -8.74
C SER A 75 -7.69 19.02 -8.43
N ASN A 76 -6.70 18.26 -8.84
CA ASN A 76 -6.49 16.92 -8.32
C ASN A 76 -5.95 17.00 -6.89
N VAL A 77 -6.39 16.07 -6.05
CA VAL A 77 -5.95 15.97 -4.66
C VAL A 77 -5.03 14.79 -4.49
N LYS A 78 -3.86 15.03 -3.92
CA LYS A 78 -2.91 14.01 -3.53
C LYS A 78 -2.75 14.04 -2.01
N LEU A 79 -2.68 12.86 -1.40
CA LEU A 79 -2.49 12.72 0.04
C LEU A 79 -1.14 12.05 0.33
N THR A 80 -0.41 12.59 1.29
CA THR A 80 0.69 11.90 1.94
C THR A 80 0.39 11.86 3.42
N ILE A 81 0.44 10.68 4.01
CA ILE A 81 0.12 10.45 5.41
C ILE A 81 1.39 10.11 6.17
N GLU A 82 1.56 10.74 7.30
CA GLU A 82 2.60 10.46 8.28
C GLU A 82 1.95 9.97 9.57
N THR A 83 2.57 9.02 10.25
CA THR A 83 2.07 8.47 11.50
C THR A 83 3.13 8.56 12.59
N LEU A 84 2.70 8.84 13.83
CA LEU A 84 3.60 9.00 14.97
C LEU A 84 3.97 7.66 15.62
N GLN A 85 3.00 6.78 15.81
CA GLN A 85 3.17 5.48 16.46
C GLN A 85 2.49 4.37 15.65
N PRO A 86 2.97 4.11 14.43
CA PRO A 86 2.32 3.15 13.55
C PRO A 86 2.54 1.72 14.05
N VAL A 87 1.45 0.94 14.07
CA VAL A 87 1.49 -0.49 14.37
C VAL A 87 1.31 -1.26 13.08
N LEU A 88 2.38 -1.94 12.65
CA LEU A 88 2.37 -2.75 11.43
C LEU A 88 1.73 -4.10 11.69
N THR A 89 0.70 -4.44 10.93
CA THR A 89 0.07 -5.77 10.94
C THR A 89 -0.11 -6.29 9.52
N VAL A 90 -0.14 -7.60 9.37
CA VAL A 90 -0.40 -8.25 8.07
C VAL A 90 -1.77 -7.85 7.53
N GLU A 91 -2.78 -7.78 8.40
CA GLU A 91 -4.14 -7.39 8.04
C GLU A 91 -4.19 -5.99 7.42
N LYS A 92 -3.51 -5.01 8.03
CA LYS A 92 -3.41 -3.65 7.47
C LYS A 92 -2.73 -3.64 6.11
N LEU A 93 -1.65 -4.40 5.96
CA LEU A 93 -0.94 -4.53 4.68
C LEU A 93 -1.85 -5.09 3.59
N GLU A 94 -2.59 -6.13 3.91
CA GLU A 94 -3.54 -6.75 2.97
C GLU A 94 -4.62 -5.77 2.53
N HIS A 95 -5.24 -5.06 3.47
CA HIS A 95 -6.29 -4.10 3.18
C HIS A 95 -5.81 -2.93 2.30
N TYR A 96 -4.57 -2.51 2.47
CA TYR A 96 -3.97 -1.40 1.70
C TYR A 96 -3.26 -1.83 0.42
N TRP A 97 -3.13 -3.14 0.17
CA TRP A 97 -2.33 -3.65 -0.95
C TRP A 97 -2.74 -3.05 -2.29
N ALA A 98 -4.01 -3.13 -2.64
CA ALA A 98 -4.51 -2.62 -3.91
C ALA A 98 -4.27 -1.10 -4.07
N ALA A 99 -4.45 -0.33 -3.00
CA ALA A 99 -4.18 1.10 -2.99
C ALA A 99 -2.70 1.42 -3.16
N ALA A 100 -1.82 0.67 -2.49
CA ALA A 100 -0.37 0.84 -2.59
C ALA A 100 0.13 0.52 -4.01
N VAL A 101 -0.36 -0.56 -4.61
CA VAL A 101 -0.04 -0.94 -6.00
C VAL A 101 -0.50 0.14 -6.97
N LYS A 102 -1.70 0.66 -6.80
CA LYS A 102 -2.23 1.74 -7.63
C LYS A 102 -1.40 3.02 -7.52
N LEU A 103 -1.01 3.40 -6.31
CA LEU A 103 -0.16 4.58 -6.07
C LEU A 103 1.25 4.42 -6.64
N SER A 104 1.78 3.20 -6.65
CA SER A 104 3.12 2.92 -7.18
C SER A 104 3.20 3.00 -8.70
N GLU A 105 2.04 3.01 -9.38
CA GLU A 105 1.93 3.00 -10.86
C GLU A 105 2.65 1.82 -11.52
N VAL A 106 2.98 0.79 -10.75
CA VAL A 106 3.63 -0.41 -11.26
C VAL A 106 2.56 -1.44 -11.62
N SER A 107 2.51 -1.83 -12.88
CA SER A 107 1.59 -2.84 -13.37
C SER A 107 2.39 -4.00 -13.96
N SER A 108 2.33 -5.15 -13.30
CA SER A 108 2.88 -6.39 -13.84
C SER A 108 1.99 -7.56 -13.43
N PRO A 109 1.43 -8.31 -14.40
CA PRO A 109 0.64 -9.50 -14.09
C PRO A 109 1.39 -10.56 -13.30
N LEU A 110 2.72 -10.61 -13.46
CA LEU A 110 3.60 -11.51 -12.70
C LEU A 110 3.66 -11.17 -11.22
N CYS A 111 3.36 -9.92 -10.87
CA CYS A 111 3.49 -9.40 -9.52
C CYS A 111 2.17 -9.39 -8.76
N ASP A 112 1.04 -9.37 -9.45
CA ASP A 112 -0.29 -9.39 -8.83
C ASP A 112 -0.64 -10.78 -8.27
N LYS A 113 -0.18 -11.82 -8.92
CA LYS A 113 -0.50 -13.21 -8.60
C LYS A 113 0.02 -13.70 -7.24
N PRO A 114 1.29 -13.45 -6.86
CA PRO A 114 1.82 -13.91 -5.57
C PRO A 114 1.10 -13.32 -4.36
N PHE A 115 0.63 -12.08 -4.47
CA PHE A 115 -0.04 -11.39 -3.37
C PHE A 115 -1.53 -11.71 -3.25
N ARG A 116 -2.16 -12.15 -4.32
CA ARG A 116 -3.56 -12.55 -4.31
C ARG A 116 -3.78 -13.95 -3.74
N GLU A 117 -2.79 -14.81 -3.87
CA GLU A 117 -2.89 -16.24 -3.51
C GLU A 117 -2.25 -16.58 -2.17
N GLN A 118 -1.47 -15.67 -1.58
CA GLN A 118 -0.71 -15.94 -0.36
C GLN A 118 -0.78 -14.77 0.62
N PHE A 119 -0.96 -15.12 1.90
CA PHE A 119 -0.77 -14.16 2.98
C PHE A 119 0.72 -14.01 3.27
N PRO A 120 1.27 -12.79 3.16
CA PRO A 120 2.65 -12.58 3.56
C PRO A 120 2.83 -12.82 5.06
N LEU A 121 3.96 -13.38 5.42
CA LEU A 121 4.34 -13.59 6.81
C LEU A 121 5.12 -12.38 7.31
N LEU A 122 4.69 -11.84 8.44
CA LEU A 122 5.39 -10.74 9.10
C LEU A 122 6.50 -11.29 10.01
N ASN A 123 7.74 -10.97 9.69
CA ASN A 123 8.90 -11.30 10.52
C ASN A 123 9.66 -10.01 10.86
N GLY A 124 9.36 -9.44 12.05
CA GLY A 124 9.89 -8.14 12.45
C GLY A 124 9.41 -7.03 11.52
N LYS A 125 10.34 -6.39 10.83
CA LYS A 125 10.07 -5.35 9.82
C LYS A 125 10.16 -5.86 8.38
N LYS A 126 10.12 -7.16 8.20
CA LYS A 126 10.15 -7.80 6.88
C LYS A 126 8.85 -8.53 6.62
N ILE A 127 8.30 -8.31 5.46
CA ILE A 127 7.14 -9.03 4.96
C ILE A 127 7.67 -10.06 3.96
N GLN A 128 7.46 -11.33 4.27
CA GLN A 128 7.97 -12.43 3.47
C GLN A 128 6.83 -13.16 2.77
N PHE A 129 7.02 -13.46 1.51
CA PHE A 129 6.10 -14.28 0.74
C PHE A 129 6.87 -15.17 -0.23
N HIS A 130 6.28 -16.29 -0.60
CA HIS A 130 6.94 -17.29 -1.45
C HIS A 130 6.75 -17.00 -2.93
N VAL A 131 7.83 -17.10 -3.69
CA VAL A 131 7.86 -16.99 -5.15
C VAL A 131 8.45 -18.27 -5.77
N GLU A 132 8.12 -18.50 -7.03
CA GLU A 132 8.44 -19.76 -7.69
C GLU A 132 9.90 -19.91 -8.08
N ASN A 133 10.60 -18.84 -8.45
CA ASN A 133 11.95 -18.90 -8.97
C ASN A 133 12.74 -17.59 -8.81
N GLU A 134 14.03 -17.65 -9.09
CA GLU A 134 14.95 -16.51 -9.01
C GLU A 134 14.63 -15.39 -9.99
N VAL A 135 14.07 -15.68 -11.14
CA VAL A 135 13.73 -14.67 -12.14
C VAL A 135 12.59 -13.79 -11.63
N VAL A 136 11.53 -14.39 -11.09
CA VAL A 136 10.41 -13.68 -10.49
C VAL A 136 10.87 -12.87 -9.29
N LYS A 137 11.72 -13.47 -8.43
CA LYS A 137 12.30 -12.77 -7.27
C LYS A 137 13.08 -11.53 -7.69
N GLY A 138 13.97 -11.66 -8.66
CA GLY A 138 14.79 -10.56 -9.15
C GLY A 138 13.96 -9.43 -9.77
N HIS A 139 12.96 -9.77 -10.56
CA HIS A 139 12.04 -8.81 -11.15
C HIS A 139 11.27 -8.02 -10.08
N LEU A 140 10.73 -8.72 -9.09
CA LEU A 140 10.03 -8.11 -7.98
C LEU A 140 10.92 -7.16 -7.19
N MET A 141 12.10 -7.61 -6.79
CA MET A 141 13.03 -6.82 -5.97
C MET A 141 13.58 -5.59 -6.68
N ASN A 142 13.82 -5.67 -7.98
CA ASN A 142 14.46 -4.59 -8.71
C ASN A 142 13.49 -3.55 -9.27
N GLN A 143 12.30 -3.95 -9.69
CA GLN A 143 11.39 -3.09 -10.42
C GLN A 143 10.06 -2.81 -9.73
N TYR A 144 9.55 -3.77 -8.98
CA TYR A 144 8.18 -3.72 -8.47
C TYR A 144 8.09 -3.34 -7.00
N LEU A 145 8.82 -4.00 -6.14
CA LEU A 145 8.69 -3.83 -4.68
C LEU A 145 9.15 -2.47 -4.16
N PRO A 146 10.25 -1.87 -4.64
CA PRO A 146 10.65 -0.56 -4.13
C PRO A 146 9.58 0.52 -4.30
N PRO A 147 8.92 0.70 -5.46
CA PRO A 147 7.81 1.65 -5.58
C PRO A 147 6.62 1.34 -4.69
N VAL A 148 6.30 0.06 -4.47
CA VAL A 148 5.21 -0.35 -3.58
C VAL A 148 5.55 -0.04 -2.12
N GLU A 149 6.79 -0.30 -1.68
CA GLU A 149 7.25 0.08 -0.35
C GLU A 149 7.17 1.59 -0.11
N GLU A 150 7.55 2.41 -1.09
CA GLU A 150 7.41 3.86 -1.04
C GLU A 150 5.95 4.29 -0.96
N ALA A 151 5.06 3.64 -1.71
CA ALA A 151 3.63 3.89 -1.68
C ALA A 151 3.05 3.62 -0.28
N TYR A 152 3.44 2.52 0.35
CA TYR A 152 3.05 2.24 1.73
C TYR A 152 3.55 3.31 2.70
N ALA A 153 4.79 3.77 2.55
CA ALA A 153 5.32 4.85 3.38
C ALA A 153 4.47 6.13 3.25
N SER A 154 4.02 6.45 2.04
CA SER A 154 3.14 7.61 1.80
C SER A 154 1.73 7.45 2.38
N LEU A 155 1.33 6.23 2.71
CA LEU A 155 0.04 5.90 3.35
C LEU A 155 0.13 5.87 4.89
N GLY A 156 1.30 6.16 5.46
CA GLY A 156 1.53 6.21 6.90
C GLY A 156 2.12 4.94 7.49
N PHE A 157 2.46 3.95 6.70
CA PHE A 157 3.10 2.74 7.17
C PHE A 157 4.55 3.02 7.60
N PRO A 158 5.06 2.33 8.64
CA PRO A 158 6.48 2.43 9.00
C PRO A 158 7.34 1.83 7.90
N LYS A 159 8.62 2.15 7.89
CA LYS A 159 9.56 1.51 6.96
C LYS A 159 9.61 0.02 7.20
N PHE A 160 9.35 -0.75 6.17
CA PHE A 160 9.46 -2.20 6.16
C PHE A 160 9.99 -2.64 4.80
N LYS A 161 10.49 -3.88 4.73
CA LYS A 161 10.91 -4.47 3.47
C LYS A 161 9.99 -5.62 3.09
N ILE A 162 9.66 -5.67 1.80
CA ILE A 162 8.95 -6.79 1.21
C ILE A 162 10.01 -7.71 0.60
N GLU A 163 10.12 -8.92 1.15
CA GLU A 163 11.15 -9.89 0.76
C GLU A 163 10.52 -11.13 0.15
N PRO A 164 10.64 -11.33 -1.16
CA PRO A 164 10.24 -12.58 -1.78
C PRO A 164 11.22 -13.68 -1.43
N ILE A 165 10.70 -14.84 -1.04
CA ILE A 165 11.47 -16.03 -0.69
C ILE A 165 11.15 -17.12 -1.69
N ILE A 166 12.17 -17.84 -2.15
CA ILE A 166 11.97 -18.97 -3.02
C ILE A 166 11.42 -20.13 -2.19
N ASP A 167 10.27 -20.64 -2.60
CA ASP A 167 9.71 -21.85 -2.01
C ASP A 167 10.42 -23.07 -2.60
N GLU A 168 11.43 -23.56 -1.91
CA GLU A 168 12.23 -24.70 -2.33
C GLU A 168 11.38 -25.97 -2.48
N GLU A 169 10.41 -26.18 -1.60
CA GLU A 169 9.53 -27.35 -1.67
C GLU A 169 8.64 -27.33 -2.92
N ALA A 170 8.00 -26.18 -3.20
CA ALA A 170 7.19 -26.02 -4.40
C ALA A 170 8.03 -26.10 -5.67
N HIS A 171 9.24 -25.56 -5.63
CA HIS A 171 10.19 -25.60 -6.75
C HIS A 171 10.64 -27.03 -7.02
N LEU A 172 11.02 -27.79 -6.02
CA LEU A 172 11.41 -29.21 -6.14
C LEU A 172 10.25 -30.06 -6.64
N LYS A 173 9.02 -29.79 -6.19
CA LYS A 173 7.82 -30.48 -6.64
C LYS A 173 7.54 -30.25 -8.12
N LYS A 174 7.69 -29.01 -8.60
CA LYS A 174 7.53 -28.67 -10.02
C LYS A 174 8.60 -29.30 -10.89
N ILE A 175 9.85 -29.34 -10.43
CA ILE A 175 10.95 -30.01 -11.13
C ILE A 175 10.65 -31.51 -11.26
N ALA A 176 10.22 -32.14 -10.16
CA ALA A 176 9.85 -33.57 -10.17
C ALA A 176 8.72 -33.87 -11.14
N GLU A 177 7.66 -33.05 -11.16
CA GLU A 177 6.54 -33.17 -12.10
C GLU A 177 6.98 -32.99 -13.56
N PHE A 178 7.87 -32.03 -13.81
CA PHE A 178 8.41 -31.81 -15.15
C PHE A 178 9.24 -32.99 -15.63
N GLN A 179 10.11 -33.53 -14.76
CA GLN A 179 10.91 -34.70 -15.06
C GLN A 179 10.05 -35.95 -15.34
N ALA A 180 9.03 -36.17 -14.52
CA ALA A 180 8.08 -37.26 -14.71
C ALA A 180 7.35 -37.16 -16.06
N LYS A 181 6.90 -35.98 -16.45
CA LYS A 181 6.28 -35.74 -17.74
C LYS A 181 7.24 -35.95 -18.91
N LYS A 182 8.50 -35.57 -18.74
CA LYS A 182 9.54 -35.77 -19.74
C LYS A 182 9.85 -37.26 -19.95
N GLU A 183 10.01 -38.03 -18.88
CA GLU A 183 10.21 -39.48 -18.92
C GLU A 183 9.03 -40.21 -19.57
N GLU A 184 7.81 -39.82 -19.21
CA GLU A 184 6.58 -40.37 -19.80
C GLU A 184 6.50 -40.10 -21.32
N SER A 185 6.88 -38.89 -21.72
CA SER A 185 6.94 -38.47 -23.12
C SER A 185 7.99 -39.26 -23.91
N GLU A 186 9.17 -39.50 -23.34
CA GLU A 186 10.23 -40.30 -23.94
C GLU A 186 9.85 -41.76 -24.05
N THR A 187 9.14 -42.30 -23.06
CA THR A 187 8.62 -43.70 -23.11
C THR A 187 7.57 -43.89 -24.18
N LEU A 188 6.73 -42.90 -24.47
CA LEU A 188 5.73 -42.96 -25.53
C LEU A 188 6.33 -42.89 -26.96
N LEU A 189 7.54 -42.34 -27.07
CA LEU A 189 8.23 -42.19 -28.36
C LEU A 189 9.21 -43.36 -28.67
N ALA A 190 9.40 -44.26 -27.73
CA ALA A 190 10.29 -45.46 -27.91
C ALA A 190 9.55 -46.60 -28.64
#